data_8ad7df7fd83fd1f5fe8913196b6e13aa
#
_entry.id   8ad7df7fd83fd1f5fe8913196b6e13aa
#
_cell.length_a   1.000
_cell.length_b   1.000
_cell.length_c   1.000
_cell.angle_alpha   90.00
_cell.angle_beta   90.00
_cell.angle_gamma   90.00
#
_symmetry.space_group_name_H-M   'P 1'
#
loop_
_entity.id
_entity.type
_entity.pdbx_description
1 polymer ?
#
loop_
_entity_poly.entity_id
_entity_poly.type
_entity_poly.pdbx_seq_one_letter_code
_entity_poly.pdbx_strand_id
1 'polypeptide(L)'
;MKKITLLILLLISTITIAQDFNITKSDIFKDKKKHSFLSFSIDDKEGGLITIREYLGGFPLKTTKGYYIQHFDKNLKLKNEFDYKVKRSRIRNAFIKDSKLHLIELESVKKENRIVYKSVSSDINNFNFKSKELLSISEDNIKKYFGVVLFPFFINNYNQMDGNHLGEVVMSKNNNFFAINFDFKDKDKETHKIFVFNDDLEMVYDRLIVKDIKDHLFKYNSFDIDDKDGSVYFLGKSFENNSNRSKKKGKTNYHFELSKISKDDEKTVSFKNPEKFIGSLSLVKNNGKLSCVGFYGNKDEGKYNGVCLFNLNSNTLALETKKFNPFSEAFLSDKYGDRAGKKKRKKKKGLRNIIFKSVEVMLNGDLVINAEEDYITTHTNFGPNGTMRTRTTQHYDDIISFRLNSNGDLKWARNINKAQTGNQNSSFTPISIGEKTYFFINCSDKLKKLSDDRIQFKQTSAKNSNLYVISINGNGAYDIKKLIDRKDSKVYYKVSNGVVSDHKNEVILLGKRKKNSQIIKINI
;
A
#
# COMPACT_ATOMS: atom_id res chain seq x y z
N MET A 1 20.43 -34.03 -42.54
CA MET A 1 20.63 -33.93 -41.09
C MET A 1 20.55 -32.46 -40.57
N LYS A 2 21.27 -31.48 -41.12
CA LYS A 2 21.22 -30.06 -40.63
C LYS A 2 19.83 -29.39 -40.63
N LYS A 3 18.91 -29.72 -41.57
CA LYS A 3 17.57 -29.15 -41.60
C LYS A 3 16.62 -29.74 -40.54
N ILE A 4 16.81 -30.98 -40.13
CA ILE A 4 16.01 -31.61 -39.07
C ILE A 4 16.41 -31.10 -37.69
N THR A 5 17.71 -30.86 -37.48
CA THR A 5 18.22 -30.28 -36.24
C THR A 5 17.72 -28.82 -36.01
N LEU A 6 17.59 -28.06 -37.09
CA LEU A 6 17.03 -26.69 -37.02
C LEU A 6 15.54 -26.70 -36.70
N LEU A 7 14.78 -27.69 -37.22
CA LEU A 7 13.35 -27.84 -36.94
C LEU A 7 13.08 -28.24 -35.48
N ILE A 8 13.94 -29.11 -34.91
CA ILE A 8 13.87 -29.54 -33.50
C ILE A 8 14.24 -28.36 -32.58
N LEU A 9 15.24 -27.54 -32.93
CA LEU A 9 15.59 -26.33 -32.18
C LEU A 9 14.47 -25.27 -32.22
N LEU A 10 13.72 -25.15 -33.34
CA LEU A 10 12.56 -24.26 -33.44
C LEU A 10 11.35 -24.79 -32.64
N LEU A 11 11.18 -26.10 -32.50
CA LEU A 11 10.12 -26.71 -31.68
C LEU A 11 10.38 -26.60 -30.17
N ILE A 12 11.63 -26.54 -29.74
CA ILE A 12 12.00 -26.41 -28.32
C ILE A 12 11.82 -24.96 -27.82
N SER A 13 11.81 -23.96 -28.72
CA SER A 13 11.66 -22.54 -28.35
C SER A 13 10.22 -22.10 -28.07
N THR A 14 9.23 -22.98 -28.13
CA THR A 14 7.80 -22.63 -27.94
C THR A 14 7.12 -23.27 -26.74
N ILE A 15 7.87 -23.89 -25.83
CA ILE A 15 7.28 -24.27 -24.54
C ILE A 15 7.25 -23.01 -23.66
N THR A 16 6.37 -22.07 -23.99
CA THR A 16 5.88 -21.13 -23.00
C THR A 16 5.04 -21.94 -22.02
N ILE A 17 5.61 -22.27 -20.87
CA ILE A 17 4.82 -22.79 -19.74
C ILE A 17 3.82 -21.68 -19.42
N ALA A 18 2.60 -21.83 -19.94
CA ALA A 18 1.49 -20.99 -19.54
C ALA A 18 1.32 -21.18 -18.04
N GLN A 19 1.62 -20.17 -17.25
CA GLN A 19 1.44 -20.24 -15.81
C GLN A 19 -0.05 -20.37 -15.53
N ASP A 20 -0.46 -21.50 -14.99
CA ASP A 20 -1.84 -21.73 -14.60
C ASP A 20 -2.09 -21.13 -13.22
N PHE A 21 -2.97 -20.15 -13.18
CA PHE A 21 -3.48 -19.59 -11.93
C PHE A 21 -4.54 -20.54 -11.38
N ASN A 22 -4.30 -21.08 -10.19
CA ASN A 22 -5.29 -21.89 -9.51
C ASN A 22 -6.24 -20.96 -8.71
N ILE A 23 -7.51 -20.93 -9.09
CA ILE A 23 -8.53 -20.05 -8.47
C ILE A 23 -9.50 -20.89 -7.67
N THR A 24 -9.42 -20.79 -6.35
CA THR A 24 -10.39 -21.37 -5.42
C THR A 24 -11.43 -20.31 -5.07
N LYS A 25 -12.72 -20.71 -5.07
CA LYS A 25 -13.84 -19.80 -4.76
C LYS A 25 -14.62 -20.34 -3.57
N SER A 26 -14.98 -19.47 -2.63
CA SER A 26 -15.97 -19.83 -1.60
C SER A 26 -17.36 -19.97 -2.22
N ASP A 27 -18.30 -20.54 -1.47
CA ASP A 27 -19.71 -20.38 -1.76
C ASP A 27 -20.08 -18.88 -1.73
N ILE A 28 -21.21 -18.54 -2.40
CA ILE A 28 -21.76 -17.20 -2.32
C ILE A 28 -22.56 -17.08 -1.03
N PHE A 29 -22.19 -16.12 -0.20
CA PHE A 29 -22.89 -15.83 1.05
C PHE A 29 -23.53 -14.43 1.02
N LYS A 30 -24.54 -14.22 1.86
CA LYS A 30 -25.28 -12.96 1.94
C LYS A 30 -24.85 -12.15 3.17
N ASP A 31 -24.33 -10.96 2.95
CA ASP A 31 -24.10 -10.01 4.02
C ASP A 31 -25.40 -9.37 4.52
N LYS A 32 -25.53 -9.17 5.84
CA LYS A 32 -26.64 -8.41 6.42
C LYS A 32 -26.61 -6.96 5.95
N LYS A 33 -25.41 -6.37 5.83
CA LYS A 33 -25.20 -4.98 5.37
C LYS A 33 -24.68 -4.94 3.93
N LYS A 34 -25.17 -3.99 3.14
CA LYS A 34 -24.81 -3.82 1.73
C LYS A 34 -23.36 -3.35 1.54
N HIS A 35 -22.88 -2.47 2.43
CA HIS A 35 -21.56 -1.86 2.32
C HIS A 35 -20.58 -2.58 3.24
N SER A 36 -19.85 -3.53 2.69
CA SER A 36 -18.75 -4.21 3.37
C SER A 36 -17.54 -4.32 2.45
N PHE A 37 -16.35 -4.39 3.03
CA PHE A 37 -15.08 -4.54 2.34
C PHE A 37 -14.11 -5.38 3.17
N LEU A 38 -13.18 -6.05 2.49
CA LEU A 38 -12.14 -6.85 3.12
C LEU A 38 -11.12 -5.90 3.75
N SER A 39 -10.90 -6.03 5.05
CA SER A 39 -9.90 -5.26 5.80
C SER A 39 -8.65 -6.08 6.05
N PHE A 40 -8.83 -7.34 6.46
CA PHE A 40 -7.72 -8.25 6.75
C PHE A 40 -8.04 -9.64 6.21
N SER A 41 -6.99 -10.34 5.84
CA SER A 41 -7.00 -11.76 5.50
C SER A 41 -5.77 -12.40 6.12
N ILE A 42 -5.95 -13.43 6.92
CA ILE A 42 -4.91 -14.01 7.76
C ILE A 42 -4.95 -15.52 7.56
N ASP A 43 -3.79 -16.10 7.33
CA ASP A 43 -3.61 -17.54 7.28
C ASP A 43 -3.85 -18.18 8.64
N ASP A 44 -4.64 -19.24 8.71
CA ASP A 44 -4.90 -20.00 9.93
C ASP A 44 -3.77 -20.97 10.30
N LYS A 45 -2.69 -21.02 9.48
CA LYS A 45 -1.54 -21.93 9.57
C LYS A 45 -1.88 -23.43 9.30
N GLU A 46 -3.16 -23.75 9.06
CA GLU A 46 -3.64 -25.09 8.70
C GLU A 46 -4.05 -25.19 7.23
N GLY A 47 -3.76 -24.14 6.45
CA GLY A 47 -4.12 -24.03 5.03
C GLY A 47 -5.45 -23.32 4.78
N GLY A 48 -6.18 -23.00 5.82
CA GLY A 48 -7.40 -22.20 5.78
C GLY A 48 -7.12 -20.69 5.90
N LEU A 49 -8.18 -19.92 6.06
CA LEU A 49 -8.15 -18.47 5.95
C LEU A 49 -9.13 -17.82 6.92
N ILE A 50 -8.68 -16.83 7.70
CA ILE A 50 -9.57 -15.93 8.43
C ILE A 50 -9.70 -14.62 7.67
N THR A 51 -10.93 -14.24 7.33
CA THR A 51 -11.23 -12.93 6.74
C THR A 51 -11.92 -12.03 7.74
N ILE A 52 -11.50 -10.76 7.79
CA ILE A 52 -12.12 -9.72 8.60
C ILE A 52 -12.64 -8.66 7.63
N ARG A 53 -13.96 -8.52 7.55
CA ARG A 53 -14.63 -7.65 6.61
C ARG A 53 -15.41 -6.56 7.34
N GLU A 54 -14.92 -5.33 7.25
CA GLU A 54 -15.60 -4.18 7.82
C GLU A 54 -16.93 -3.91 7.11
N TYR A 55 -17.98 -3.56 7.87
CA TYR A 55 -19.22 -3.08 7.30
C TYR A 55 -19.66 -1.73 7.87
N LEU A 56 -20.21 -0.91 6.97
CA LEU A 56 -20.62 0.46 7.27
C LEU A 56 -22.13 0.58 7.39
N GLY A 57 -22.58 1.50 8.23
CA GLY A 57 -23.97 1.88 8.37
C GLY A 57 -24.11 3.30 8.92
N GLY A 58 -25.34 3.80 8.95
CA GLY A 58 -25.67 5.15 9.41
C GLY A 58 -26.11 6.08 8.29
N PHE A 59 -26.79 7.15 8.68
CA PHE A 59 -27.26 8.23 7.82
C PHE A 59 -27.13 9.56 8.61
N PRO A 60 -26.73 10.68 8.01
CA PRO A 60 -26.27 10.82 6.61
C PRO A 60 -24.86 10.27 6.36
N LEU A 61 -24.02 10.14 7.41
CA LEU A 61 -22.66 9.65 7.31
C LEU A 61 -22.59 8.15 7.63
N LYS A 62 -21.92 7.41 6.74
CA LYS A 62 -21.63 5.99 6.98
C LYS A 62 -20.43 5.85 7.88
N THR A 63 -20.60 5.18 9.00
CA THR A 63 -19.53 4.86 9.94
C THR A 63 -19.39 3.35 10.09
N THR A 64 -18.26 2.89 10.57
CA THR A 64 -18.04 1.47 10.93
C THR A 64 -19.06 1.05 11.97
N LYS A 65 -19.76 -0.07 11.72
CA LYS A 65 -20.75 -0.65 12.61
C LYS A 65 -20.34 -2.03 13.12
N GLY A 66 -19.36 -2.63 12.47
CA GLY A 66 -18.82 -3.92 12.87
C GLY A 66 -18.01 -4.58 11.78
N TYR A 67 -17.65 -5.81 12.07
CA TYR A 67 -16.85 -6.66 11.21
C TYR A 67 -17.48 -8.04 11.11
N TYR A 68 -17.52 -8.59 9.90
CA TYR A 68 -17.79 -10.02 9.70
C TYR A 68 -16.44 -10.73 9.78
N ILE A 69 -16.25 -11.53 10.82
CA ILE A 69 -15.08 -12.39 10.99
C ILE A 69 -15.49 -13.78 10.55
N GLN A 70 -14.80 -14.32 9.55
CA GLN A 70 -15.13 -15.61 8.96
C GLN A 70 -13.89 -16.47 8.87
N HIS A 71 -14.00 -17.72 9.33
CA HIS A 71 -12.98 -18.74 9.20
C HIS A 71 -13.37 -19.71 8.08
N PHE A 72 -12.53 -19.83 7.09
CA PHE A 72 -12.67 -20.75 5.96
C PHE A 72 -11.61 -21.84 6.02
N ASP A 73 -11.96 -23.06 5.61
CA ASP A 73 -11.02 -24.13 5.43
C ASP A 73 -10.14 -23.91 4.17
N LYS A 74 -9.21 -24.84 3.89
CA LYS A 74 -8.31 -24.80 2.72
C LYS A 74 -9.04 -24.72 1.37
N ASN A 75 -10.27 -25.21 1.30
CA ASN A 75 -11.12 -25.19 0.11
C ASN A 75 -12.07 -24.00 0.06
N LEU A 76 -11.89 -23.03 0.95
CA LEU A 76 -12.74 -21.85 1.16
C LEU A 76 -14.20 -22.23 1.53
N LYS A 77 -14.44 -23.37 2.18
CA LYS A 77 -15.71 -23.64 2.85
C LYS A 77 -15.73 -22.94 4.20
N LEU A 78 -16.83 -22.26 4.49
CA LEU A 78 -17.02 -21.55 5.75
C LEU A 78 -17.12 -22.56 6.92
N LYS A 79 -16.17 -22.48 7.86
CA LYS A 79 -16.14 -23.26 9.10
C LYS A 79 -16.91 -22.55 10.21
N ASN A 80 -16.65 -21.25 10.37
CA ASN A 80 -17.21 -20.44 11.45
C ASN A 80 -17.37 -18.97 11.03
N GLU A 81 -18.33 -18.28 11.62
CA GLU A 81 -18.63 -16.87 11.36
C GLU A 81 -19.04 -16.14 12.63
N PHE A 82 -18.60 -14.91 12.79
CA PHE A 82 -18.94 -14.03 13.90
C PHE A 82 -19.24 -12.60 13.43
N ASP A 83 -20.34 -12.02 13.91
CA ASP A 83 -20.72 -10.62 13.69
C ASP A 83 -20.18 -9.75 14.84
N TYR A 84 -18.92 -9.29 14.71
CA TYR A 84 -18.25 -8.45 15.70
C TYR A 84 -18.74 -7.01 15.58
N LYS A 85 -19.68 -6.64 16.45
CA LYS A 85 -20.28 -5.29 16.45
C LYS A 85 -19.42 -4.31 17.22
N VAL A 86 -19.22 -3.12 16.64
CA VAL A 86 -18.48 -2.03 17.26
C VAL A 86 -19.33 -0.75 17.35
N LYS A 87 -19.10 0.05 18.37
CA LYS A 87 -19.83 1.30 18.57
C LYS A 87 -18.95 2.55 18.34
N ARG A 88 -17.74 2.56 18.84
CA ARG A 88 -16.77 3.66 18.73
C ARG A 88 -15.36 3.14 18.64
N SER A 89 -15.23 1.93 18.16
CA SER A 89 -13.93 1.27 18.02
C SER A 89 -13.66 0.82 16.60
N ARG A 90 -12.41 0.54 16.29
CA ARG A 90 -11.93 0.06 15.00
C ARG A 90 -10.81 -0.94 15.19
N ILE A 91 -10.84 -2.03 14.42
CA ILE A 91 -9.72 -2.94 14.32
C ILE A 91 -8.62 -2.26 13.48
N ARG A 92 -7.44 -2.10 14.08
CA ARG A 92 -6.27 -1.47 13.45
C ARG A 92 -5.32 -2.50 12.87
N ASN A 93 -5.24 -3.67 13.47
CA ASN A 93 -4.48 -4.80 12.96
C ASN A 93 -5.06 -6.12 13.49
N ALA A 94 -4.65 -7.23 12.88
CA ALA A 94 -5.04 -8.56 13.30
C ALA A 94 -3.97 -9.59 12.91
N PHE A 95 -3.70 -10.55 13.79
CA PHE A 95 -2.76 -11.64 13.56
C PHE A 95 -3.17 -12.91 14.31
N ILE A 96 -2.56 -14.04 13.96
CA ILE A 96 -2.80 -15.32 14.63
C ILE A 96 -1.51 -15.76 15.33
N LYS A 97 -1.65 -16.09 16.61
CA LYS A 97 -0.64 -16.76 17.43
C LYS A 97 -1.31 -17.87 18.25
N ASP A 98 -0.70 -19.05 18.32
CA ASP A 98 -1.15 -20.21 19.12
C ASP A 98 -2.65 -20.53 18.90
N SER A 99 -3.07 -20.61 17.65
CA SER A 99 -4.47 -20.85 17.21
C SER A 99 -5.47 -19.83 17.76
N LYS A 100 -5.01 -18.67 18.22
CA LYS A 100 -5.85 -17.54 18.63
C LYS A 100 -5.75 -16.39 17.64
N LEU A 101 -6.91 -15.85 17.28
CA LEU A 101 -7.01 -14.59 16.57
C LEU A 101 -6.89 -13.43 17.56
N HIS A 102 -5.91 -12.56 17.34
CA HIS A 102 -5.71 -11.33 18.08
C HIS A 102 -6.08 -10.14 17.19
N LEU A 103 -6.96 -9.29 17.70
CA LEU A 103 -7.36 -8.03 17.08
C LEU A 103 -6.77 -6.89 17.89
N ILE A 104 -6.02 -6.01 17.26
CA ILE A 104 -5.58 -4.74 17.86
C ILE A 104 -6.68 -3.72 17.58
N GLU A 105 -7.43 -3.39 18.61
CA GLU A 105 -8.60 -2.51 18.51
C GLU A 105 -8.31 -1.15 19.16
N LEU A 106 -8.67 -0.11 18.44
CA LEU A 106 -8.69 1.28 18.91
C LEU A 106 -10.09 1.66 19.34
N GLU A 107 -10.25 2.18 20.55
CA GLU A 107 -11.51 2.74 21.06
C GLU A 107 -11.33 4.21 21.47
N SER A 108 -12.27 5.08 21.09
CA SER A 108 -12.35 6.46 21.58
C SER A 108 -13.37 6.56 22.71
N VAL A 109 -12.88 6.81 23.93
CA VAL A 109 -13.68 6.97 25.15
C VAL A 109 -13.95 8.46 25.39
N LYS A 110 -14.88 9.03 24.62
CA LYS A 110 -15.15 10.48 24.61
C LYS A 110 -15.47 11.10 25.96
N LYS A 111 -16.14 10.35 26.86
CA LYS A 111 -16.48 10.85 28.19
C LYS A 111 -15.25 11.10 29.05
N GLU A 112 -14.18 10.36 28.81
CA GLU A 112 -12.92 10.42 29.55
C GLU A 112 -11.82 11.15 28.77
N ASN A 113 -12.16 11.64 27.57
CA ASN A 113 -11.23 12.31 26.65
C ASN A 113 -9.95 11.52 26.40
N ARG A 114 -10.09 10.20 26.17
CA ARG A 114 -8.96 9.29 25.95
C ARG A 114 -9.18 8.31 24.81
N ILE A 115 -8.06 7.89 24.24
CA ILE A 115 -7.95 6.81 23.26
C ILE A 115 -7.37 5.60 23.95
N VAL A 116 -8.00 4.45 23.76
CA VAL A 116 -7.59 3.19 24.34
C VAL A 116 -7.29 2.21 23.23
N TYR A 117 -6.13 1.58 23.27
CA TYR A 117 -5.81 0.41 22.47
C TYR A 117 -6.02 -0.85 23.29
N LYS A 118 -6.71 -1.81 22.72
CA LYS A 118 -7.02 -3.10 23.32
C LYS A 118 -6.55 -4.24 22.43
N SER A 119 -6.12 -5.32 23.05
CA SER A 119 -6.09 -6.62 22.41
C SER A 119 -7.41 -7.32 22.66
N VAL A 120 -8.04 -7.79 21.60
CA VAL A 120 -9.28 -8.57 21.66
C VAL A 120 -9.00 -9.92 21.03
N SER A 121 -9.00 -10.99 21.83
CA SER A 121 -8.50 -12.30 21.41
C SER A 121 -9.54 -13.39 21.55
N SER A 122 -9.53 -14.34 20.62
CA SER A 122 -10.37 -15.51 20.64
C SER A 122 -9.71 -16.70 19.96
N ASP A 123 -10.03 -17.91 20.40
CA ASP A 123 -9.77 -19.10 19.61
C ASP A 123 -10.47 -19.01 18.25
N ILE A 124 -9.78 -19.45 17.18
CA ILE A 124 -10.28 -19.35 15.79
C ILE A 124 -11.45 -20.28 15.50
N ASN A 125 -11.70 -21.27 16.35
CA ASN A 125 -12.76 -22.27 16.13
C ASN A 125 -14.09 -21.87 16.78
N ASN A 126 -14.09 -20.97 17.78
CA ASN A 126 -15.33 -20.65 18.51
C ASN A 126 -15.66 -19.15 18.61
N PHE A 127 -14.72 -18.26 18.28
CA PHE A 127 -14.89 -16.80 18.32
C PHE A 127 -15.51 -16.25 19.63
N ASN A 128 -15.01 -16.71 20.77
CA ASN A 128 -15.36 -16.16 22.08
C ASN A 128 -14.32 -15.12 22.50
N PHE A 129 -14.56 -13.86 22.16
CA PHE A 129 -13.61 -12.77 22.30
C PHE A 129 -13.49 -12.27 23.74
N LYS A 130 -12.23 -12.18 24.23
CA LYS A 130 -11.84 -11.55 25.49
C LYS A 130 -10.98 -10.33 25.20
N SER A 131 -11.17 -9.26 25.96
CA SER A 131 -10.48 -7.98 25.79
C SER A 131 -9.49 -7.71 26.92
N LYS A 132 -8.31 -7.18 26.58
CA LYS A 132 -7.28 -6.68 27.51
C LYS A 132 -6.83 -5.30 27.03
N GLU A 133 -6.79 -4.31 27.92
CA GLU A 133 -6.24 -3.00 27.61
C GLU A 133 -4.71 -3.12 27.41
N LEU A 134 -4.20 -2.53 26.34
CA LEU A 134 -2.76 -2.46 26.04
C LEU A 134 -2.18 -1.12 26.46
N LEU A 135 -2.86 -0.03 26.14
CA LEU A 135 -2.46 1.33 26.53
C LEU A 135 -3.66 2.28 26.47
N SER A 136 -3.52 3.39 27.20
CA SER A 136 -4.46 4.51 27.20
C SER A 136 -3.73 5.84 27.13
N ILE A 137 -4.23 6.75 26.29
CA ILE A 137 -3.63 8.09 26.08
C ILE A 137 -4.74 9.14 26.09
N SER A 138 -4.48 10.28 26.78
CA SER A 138 -5.37 11.44 26.69
C SER A 138 -5.39 12.02 25.27
N GLU A 139 -6.59 12.29 24.73
CA GLU A 139 -6.74 12.95 23.44
C GLU A 139 -6.13 14.37 23.41
N ASP A 140 -5.92 14.99 24.57
CA ASP A 140 -5.31 16.31 24.66
C ASP A 140 -3.83 16.33 24.31
N ASN A 141 -3.17 15.18 24.47
CA ASN A 141 -1.76 15.01 24.11
C ASN A 141 -1.54 14.79 22.62
N ILE A 142 -2.60 14.43 21.87
CA ILE A 142 -2.51 14.06 20.46
C ILE A 142 -2.73 15.30 19.59
N LYS A 143 -1.86 15.48 18.60
CA LYS A 143 -1.99 16.54 17.61
C LYS A 143 -3.21 16.32 16.73
N LYS A 144 -4.12 17.29 16.72
CA LYS A 144 -5.34 17.26 15.91
C LYS A 144 -5.11 17.98 14.58
N TYR A 145 -5.24 17.28 13.48
CA TYR A 145 -5.17 17.88 12.13
C TYR A 145 -6.52 18.52 11.78
N PHE A 146 -6.57 19.85 11.83
CA PHE A 146 -7.73 20.62 11.37
C PHE A 146 -7.83 20.53 9.84
N GLY A 147 -8.93 20.02 9.31
CA GLY A 147 -9.20 19.94 7.87
C GLY A 147 -9.65 18.58 7.35
N VAL A 148 -9.42 17.52 8.11
CA VAL A 148 -9.76 16.15 7.73
C VAL A 148 -11.26 15.84 7.84
N VAL A 149 -11.98 16.57 8.70
CA VAL A 149 -13.40 16.31 9.02
C VAL A 149 -14.37 16.79 7.95
N LEU A 150 -13.98 17.73 7.10
CA LEU A 150 -14.92 18.35 6.14
C LEU A 150 -15.17 17.53 4.87
N PHE A 151 -14.29 16.59 4.50
CA PHE A 151 -14.44 15.82 3.26
C PHE A 151 -14.12 14.33 3.40
N PRO A 152 -14.83 13.54 4.24
CA PRO A 152 -14.58 12.12 4.39
C PRO A 152 -14.92 11.28 3.14
N PHE A 153 -15.50 11.91 2.10
CA PHE A 153 -15.94 11.24 0.89
C PHE A 153 -14.85 11.02 -0.16
N PHE A 154 -13.68 11.64 -0.02
CA PHE A 154 -12.67 11.72 -1.08
C PHE A 154 -11.40 10.92 -0.81
N ILE A 155 -11.32 10.22 0.31
CA ILE A 155 -10.09 9.56 0.70
C ILE A 155 -10.30 8.07 0.76
N ASN A 156 -9.84 7.38 -0.29
CA ASN A 156 -9.84 5.94 -0.38
C ASN A 156 -8.74 5.27 0.50
N ASN A 157 -7.80 6.05 1.01
CA ASN A 157 -6.78 5.58 1.94
C ASN A 157 -7.10 6.05 3.37
N TYR A 158 -8.11 5.45 3.97
CA TYR A 158 -8.42 5.61 5.40
C TYR A 158 -7.18 5.41 6.28
N ASN A 159 -6.26 4.54 5.88
CA ASN A 159 -5.04 4.26 6.61
C ASN A 159 -4.05 5.44 6.67
N GLN A 160 -3.97 6.29 5.66
CA GLN A 160 -3.06 7.44 5.66
C GLN A 160 -3.59 8.65 6.43
N MET A 161 -4.91 8.79 6.55
CA MET A 161 -5.50 9.92 7.28
C MET A 161 -5.77 9.65 8.75
N ASP A 162 -6.13 8.41 9.09
CA ASP A 162 -6.29 7.99 10.48
C ASP A 162 -4.93 7.73 11.16
N GLY A 163 -3.86 7.51 10.38
CA GLY A 163 -2.59 7.03 10.88
C GLY A 163 -2.03 7.88 12.01
N ASN A 164 -1.83 9.15 11.76
CA ASN A 164 -1.13 10.01 12.69
C ASN A 164 -2.00 10.55 13.84
N HIS A 165 -3.31 10.70 13.62
CA HIS A 165 -4.21 11.30 14.60
C HIS A 165 -4.63 10.33 15.71
N LEU A 166 -4.82 9.05 15.39
CA LEU A 166 -5.32 8.04 16.32
C LEU A 166 -4.28 6.96 16.65
N GLY A 167 -3.04 7.16 16.23
CA GLY A 167 -1.95 6.20 16.31
C GLY A 167 -1.81 5.38 15.03
N GLU A 168 -0.60 5.28 14.51
CA GLU A 168 -0.22 4.39 13.43
C GLU A 168 0.24 3.07 14.00
N VAL A 169 -0.38 1.96 13.58
CA VAL A 169 0.00 0.61 14.00
C VAL A 169 0.80 -0.05 12.90
N VAL A 170 2.02 -0.46 13.19
CA VAL A 170 2.91 -1.19 12.26
C VAL A 170 3.30 -2.51 12.90
N MET A 171 3.14 -3.59 12.13
CA MET A 171 3.60 -4.93 12.51
C MET A 171 4.95 -5.22 11.88
N SER A 172 5.81 -5.93 12.59
CA SER A 172 7.01 -6.50 11.99
C SER A 172 6.65 -7.61 10.98
N LYS A 173 7.56 -7.93 10.08
CA LYS A 173 7.30 -8.84 8.96
C LYS A 173 6.77 -10.21 9.38
N ASN A 174 7.31 -10.77 10.48
CA ASN A 174 6.92 -12.08 11.00
C ASN A 174 5.92 -11.98 12.17
N ASN A 175 5.41 -10.77 12.45
CA ASN A 175 4.49 -10.45 13.55
C ASN A 175 5.08 -10.69 14.95
N ASN A 176 6.41 -10.74 15.12
CA ASN A 176 7.04 -10.90 16.44
C ASN A 176 6.89 -9.66 17.31
N PHE A 177 6.77 -8.48 16.67
CA PHE A 177 6.58 -7.19 17.33
C PHE A 177 5.57 -6.34 16.57
N PHE A 178 4.96 -5.41 17.30
CA PHE A 178 4.23 -4.30 16.71
C PHE A 178 4.48 -3.01 17.48
N ALA A 179 4.36 -1.91 16.78
CA ALA A 179 4.52 -0.59 17.35
C ALA A 179 3.31 0.30 17.06
N ILE A 180 3.02 1.20 18.01
CA ILE A 180 1.98 2.21 17.88
C ILE A 180 2.65 3.58 18.03
N ASN A 181 2.61 4.38 16.97
CA ASN A 181 3.19 5.72 16.92
C ASN A 181 2.10 6.79 16.96
N PHE A 182 2.21 7.73 17.90
CA PHE A 182 1.34 8.89 18.01
C PHE A 182 2.13 10.16 17.74
N ASP A 183 1.56 11.06 16.95
CA ASP A 183 2.01 12.43 16.78
C ASP A 183 1.45 13.26 17.95
N PHE A 184 2.33 13.70 18.85
CA PHE A 184 1.97 14.44 20.05
C PHE A 184 1.92 15.93 19.78
N LYS A 185 0.99 16.59 20.44
CA LYS A 185 0.82 18.04 20.37
C LYS A 185 1.93 18.74 21.15
N ASP A 186 2.83 19.37 20.41
CA ASP A 186 3.80 20.32 20.93
C ASP A 186 3.74 21.58 20.05
N LYS A 187 3.89 22.76 20.63
CA LYS A 187 3.87 24.02 19.88
C LYS A 187 5.21 24.31 19.21
N ASP A 188 6.28 23.90 19.83
CA ASP A 188 7.63 24.32 19.49
C ASP A 188 8.48 23.22 18.88
N LYS A 189 8.16 21.94 19.16
CA LYS A 189 8.98 20.80 18.74
C LYS A 189 8.15 19.68 18.14
N GLU A 190 8.69 19.05 17.11
CA GLU A 190 8.12 17.81 16.57
C GLU A 190 8.26 16.69 17.60
N THR A 191 7.14 16.13 18.03
CA THR A 191 7.10 15.19 19.15
C THR A 191 6.27 13.96 18.82
N HIS A 192 6.83 12.78 19.02
CA HIS A 192 6.16 11.50 18.85
C HIS A 192 6.24 10.65 20.10
N LYS A 193 5.17 9.91 20.40
CA LYS A 193 5.17 8.87 21.43
C LYS A 193 5.00 7.51 20.77
N ILE A 194 5.96 6.61 20.99
CA ILE A 194 5.99 5.28 20.41
C ILE A 194 5.86 4.26 21.53
N PHE A 195 5.02 3.26 21.32
CA PHE A 195 4.85 2.10 22.18
C PHE A 195 5.16 0.85 21.37
N VAL A 196 5.99 -0.03 21.90
CA VAL A 196 6.41 -1.28 21.25
C VAL A 196 5.97 -2.45 22.09
N PHE A 197 5.35 -3.42 21.43
CA PHE A 197 4.83 -4.64 22.03
C PHE A 197 5.42 -5.86 21.32
N ASN A 198 5.60 -6.97 22.06
CA ASN A 198 5.87 -8.28 21.50
C ASN A 198 4.57 -8.98 21.06
N ASP A 199 4.68 -10.16 20.48
CA ASP A 199 3.54 -10.97 20.04
C ASP A 199 2.75 -11.63 21.20
N ASP A 200 3.29 -11.60 22.44
CA ASP A 200 2.56 -11.93 23.68
C ASP A 200 1.72 -10.76 24.19
N LEU A 201 1.69 -9.64 23.46
CA LEU A 201 0.95 -8.43 23.81
C LEU A 201 1.46 -7.76 25.09
N GLU A 202 2.74 -7.94 25.39
CA GLU A 202 3.44 -7.28 26.47
C GLU A 202 4.19 -6.06 25.94
N MET A 203 4.11 -4.95 26.66
CA MET A 203 4.86 -3.75 26.33
C MET A 203 6.36 -3.98 26.58
N VAL A 204 7.15 -3.96 25.52
CA VAL A 204 8.61 -4.13 25.60
C VAL A 204 9.27 -2.83 26.03
N TYR A 205 8.83 -1.70 25.44
CA TYR A 205 9.24 -0.35 25.83
C TYR A 205 8.30 0.69 25.26
N ASP A 206 8.41 1.91 25.78
CA ASP A 206 7.85 3.11 25.19
C ASP A 206 8.89 4.24 25.15
N ARG A 207 8.81 5.10 24.15
CA ARG A 207 9.75 6.22 23.96
C ARG A 207 8.99 7.50 23.56
N LEU A 208 9.36 8.59 24.22
CA LEU A 208 9.01 9.94 23.78
C LEU A 208 10.17 10.48 22.95
N ILE A 209 9.89 10.79 21.70
CA ILE A 209 10.86 11.32 20.75
C ILE A 209 10.55 12.80 20.57
N VAL A 210 11.50 13.63 20.96
CA VAL A 210 11.41 15.07 20.82
C VAL A 210 12.53 15.52 19.88
N LYS A 211 12.15 15.98 18.69
CA LYS A 211 13.12 16.50 17.72
C LYS A 211 13.33 18.00 17.95
N ASP A 212 14.59 18.42 17.91
CA ASP A 212 14.93 19.84 18.04
C ASP A 212 14.67 20.63 16.76
N ILE A 213 13.42 20.55 16.30
CA ILE A 213 12.90 21.23 15.10
C ILE A 213 11.45 21.64 15.35
N LYS A 214 11.05 22.81 14.84
CA LYS A 214 9.66 23.23 14.93
C LYS A 214 8.74 22.26 14.20
N ASP A 215 7.61 21.94 14.78
CA ASP A 215 6.63 20.99 14.26
C ASP A 215 6.29 21.20 12.77
N HIS A 216 6.02 22.44 12.33
CA HIS A 216 5.72 22.73 10.93
C HIS A 216 6.91 22.61 9.96
N LEU A 217 8.12 22.44 10.47
CA LEU A 217 9.36 22.24 9.69
C LEU A 217 9.75 20.78 9.58
N PHE A 218 9.00 19.87 10.18
CA PHE A 218 9.20 18.43 9.99
C PHE A 218 8.02 17.83 9.23
N LYS A 219 8.28 16.89 8.36
CA LYS A 219 7.26 16.12 7.68
C LYS A 219 7.55 14.64 7.85
N TYR A 220 6.76 14.00 8.68
CA TYR A 220 6.75 12.56 8.83
C TYR A 220 6.57 11.86 7.48
N ASN A 221 7.30 10.77 7.25
CA ASN A 221 7.29 10.07 5.97
C ASN A 221 6.93 8.58 6.10
N SER A 222 7.62 7.85 6.96
CA SER A 222 7.33 6.43 7.20
C SER A 222 7.89 5.95 8.54
N PHE A 223 7.30 4.86 9.03
CA PHE A 223 7.62 4.20 10.27
C PHE A 223 7.62 2.69 10.04
N ASP A 224 8.58 1.97 10.59
CA ASP A 224 8.70 0.53 10.45
C ASP A 224 9.33 -0.08 11.73
N ILE A 225 9.21 -1.39 11.92
CA ILE A 225 9.69 -2.09 13.10
C ILE A 225 10.51 -3.32 12.73
N ASP A 226 11.55 -3.62 13.51
CA ASP A 226 12.43 -4.77 13.30
C ASP A 226 11.86 -6.04 13.95
N ASP A 227 11.96 -7.18 13.23
CA ASP A 227 11.53 -8.49 13.73
C ASP A 227 12.42 -9.10 14.81
N LYS A 228 13.67 -8.63 14.94
CA LYS A 228 14.66 -9.25 15.81
C LYS A 228 14.61 -8.71 17.22
N ASP A 229 14.53 -7.38 17.32
CA ASP A 229 14.71 -6.68 18.59
C ASP A 229 13.63 -5.64 18.91
N GLY A 230 12.63 -5.50 18.02
CA GLY A 230 11.58 -4.50 18.17
C GLY A 230 12.06 -3.05 18.01
N SER A 231 13.30 -2.82 17.54
CA SER A 231 13.75 -1.48 17.19
C SER A 231 12.87 -0.87 16.11
N VAL A 232 12.53 0.40 16.24
CA VAL A 232 11.71 1.11 15.26
C VAL A 232 12.57 2.01 14.40
N TYR A 233 12.18 2.13 13.14
CA TYR A 233 12.77 3.03 12.17
C TYR A 233 11.79 4.16 11.86
N PHE A 234 12.24 5.37 12.06
CA PHE A 234 11.45 6.58 11.90
C PHE A 234 12.09 7.48 10.85
N LEU A 235 11.43 7.63 9.70
CA LEU A 235 11.91 8.42 8.57
C LEU A 235 11.08 9.70 8.42
N GLY A 236 11.75 10.83 8.33
CA GLY A 236 11.12 12.11 8.12
C GLY A 236 11.93 13.06 7.24
N LYS A 237 11.33 14.17 6.88
CA LYS A 237 11.91 15.25 6.10
C LYS A 237 11.98 16.50 6.97
N SER A 238 13.18 16.96 7.27
CA SER A 238 13.48 18.17 8.03
C SER A 238 13.72 19.34 7.09
N PHE A 239 12.90 20.40 7.22
CA PHE A 239 13.04 21.61 6.43
C PHE A 239 14.01 22.60 7.08
N GLU A 240 14.75 23.30 6.24
CA GLU A 240 15.79 24.23 6.63
C GLU A 240 15.31 25.68 6.50
N ASN A 241 16.13 26.59 7.03
CA ASN A 241 15.95 28.03 6.87
C ASN A 241 14.58 28.55 7.36
N ASN A 242 14.02 27.94 8.40
CA ASN A 242 12.75 28.30 8.99
C ASN A 242 11.60 28.41 7.96
N SER A 243 11.57 27.53 6.97
CA SER A 243 10.61 27.53 5.87
C SER A 243 10.27 26.11 5.42
N ASN A 244 9.00 25.76 5.42
CA ASN A 244 8.49 24.48 4.92
C ASN A 244 8.35 24.41 3.38
N ARG A 245 8.91 25.39 2.67
CA ARG A 245 8.98 25.35 1.20
C ARG A 245 10.08 24.39 0.77
N SER A 246 9.77 23.45 -0.11
CA SER A 246 10.73 22.47 -0.62
C SER A 246 11.91 23.08 -1.39
N LYS A 247 11.78 24.34 -1.84
CA LYS A 247 12.76 25.03 -2.66
C LYS A 247 13.09 26.41 -2.10
N LYS A 248 14.39 26.70 -1.95
CA LYS A 248 14.90 28.04 -1.63
C LYS A 248 16.07 28.37 -2.54
N LYS A 249 16.04 29.52 -3.22
CA LYS A 249 17.07 29.96 -4.18
C LYS A 249 17.44 28.89 -5.23
N GLY A 250 16.44 28.12 -5.71
CA GLY A 250 16.63 27.09 -6.73
C GLY A 250 17.14 25.73 -6.24
N LYS A 251 17.52 25.58 -4.97
CA LYS A 251 18.04 24.36 -4.36
C LYS A 251 17.02 23.75 -3.40
N THR A 252 17.21 22.47 -3.03
CA THR A 252 16.39 21.80 -1.99
C THR A 252 16.59 22.51 -0.65
N ASN A 253 15.49 22.70 0.08
CA ASN A 253 15.45 23.34 1.39
C ASN A 253 15.11 22.33 2.50
N TYR A 254 15.55 21.09 2.36
CA TYR A 254 15.33 20.03 3.32
C TYR A 254 16.38 18.94 3.19
N HIS A 255 16.47 18.13 4.22
CA HIS A 255 17.15 16.85 4.22
C HIS A 255 16.24 15.77 4.80
N PHE A 256 16.56 14.51 4.56
CA PHE A 256 15.90 13.39 5.23
C PHE A 256 16.67 13.00 6.47
N GLU A 257 15.93 12.61 7.48
CA GLU A 257 16.44 12.02 8.70
C GLU A 257 15.85 10.64 8.89
N LEU A 258 16.69 9.66 9.16
CA LEU A 258 16.31 8.33 9.57
C LEU A 258 16.84 8.08 10.97
N SER A 259 15.93 7.83 11.91
CA SER A 259 16.26 7.41 13.27
C SER A 259 15.99 5.92 13.44
N LYS A 260 16.92 5.19 14.04
CA LYS A 260 16.71 3.86 14.62
C LYS A 260 16.60 4.03 16.13
N ILE A 261 15.49 3.58 16.69
CA ILE A 261 15.13 3.78 18.09
C ILE A 261 14.91 2.41 18.72
N SER A 262 15.64 2.10 19.75
CA SER A 262 15.48 0.91 20.59
C SER A 262 15.04 1.32 22.00
N LYS A 263 14.95 0.34 22.89
CA LYS A 263 14.62 0.59 24.30
C LYS A 263 15.57 1.62 24.93
N ASP A 264 16.88 1.46 24.73
CA ASP A 264 17.91 2.21 25.45
C ASP A 264 18.76 3.13 24.56
N ASP A 265 18.62 3.04 23.23
CA ASP A 265 19.48 3.76 22.28
C ASP A 265 18.67 4.43 21.16
N GLU A 266 19.18 5.53 20.65
CA GLU A 266 18.67 6.22 19.46
C GLU A 266 19.86 6.65 18.59
N LYS A 267 19.84 6.22 17.33
CA LYS A 267 20.77 6.64 16.30
C LYS A 267 20.05 7.37 15.19
N THR A 268 20.53 8.53 14.79
CA THR A 268 19.95 9.30 13.69
C THR A 268 21.01 9.60 12.66
N VAL A 269 20.68 9.39 11.39
CA VAL A 269 21.46 9.80 10.24
C VAL A 269 20.67 10.77 9.38
N SER A 270 21.35 11.81 8.92
CA SER A 270 20.79 12.79 7.98
C SER A 270 21.43 12.63 6.62
N PHE A 271 20.63 12.70 5.56
CA PHE A 271 21.14 12.70 4.19
C PHE A 271 20.44 13.72 3.31
N LYS A 272 21.25 14.48 2.60
CA LYS A 272 20.82 15.59 1.76
C LYS A 272 21.31 15.41 0.33
N ASN A 273 20.50 15.85 -0.61
CA ASN A 273 20.95 16.09 -1.98
C ASN A 273 20.53 17.49 -2.42
N PRO A 274 21.47 18.44 -2.54
CA PRO A 274 21.13 19.83 -2.85
C PRO A 274 20.62 20.01 -4.29
N GLU A 275 20.93 19.08 -5.19
CA GLU A 275 20.59 19.16 -6.62
C GLU A 275 19.35 18.35 -7.03
N LYS A 276 18.90 17.45 -6.16
CA LYS A 276 17.77 16.55 -6.44
C LYS A 276 16.67 16.74 -5.41
N PHE A 277 15.47 16.93 -5.89
CA PHE A 277 14.27 16.95 -5.06
C PHE A 277 13.73 15.53 -4.89
N ILE A 278 13.89 14.96 -3.71
CA ILE A 278 13.36 13.64 -3.38
C ILE A 278 11.96 13.85 -2.79
N GLY A 279 10.92 13.34 -3.46
CA GLY A 279 9.53 13.58 -3.04
C GLY A 279 9.20 12.82 -1.76
N SER A 280 9.05 11.52 -1.88
CA SER A 280 8.81 10.60 -0.76
C SER A 280 9.83 9.48 -0.80
N LEU A 281 10.15 8.95 0.37
CA LEU A 281 10.94 7.74 0.53
C LEU A 281 10.10 6.67 1.22
N SER A 282 10.26 5.43 0.80
CA SER A 282 9.74 4.25 1.49
C SER A 282 10.92 3.49 2.07
N LEU A 283 10.78 3.08 3.32
CA LEU A 283 11.76 2.25 4.00
C LEU A 283 11.54 0.79 3.62
N VAL A 284 12.62 0.07 3.38
CA VAL A 284 12.60 -1.36 3.01
C VAL A 284 13.70 -2.08 3.76
N LYS A 285 13.35 -3.15 4.44
CA LYS A 285 14.33 -4.03 5.12
C LYS A 285 14.42 -5.37 4.41
N ASN A 286 15.64 -5.82 4.18
CA ASN A 286 15.92 -7.11 3.58
C ASN A 286 17.18 -7.74 4.15
N ASN A 287 17.04 -8.87 4.87
CA ASN A 287 18.16 -9.70 5.33
C ASN A 287 19.34 -8.90 5.92
N GLY A 288 19.04 -7.98 6.84
CA GLY A 288 20.03 -7.12 7.50
C GLY A 288 20.46 -5.88 6.72
N LYS A 289 19.99 -5.69 5.48
CA LYS A 289 20.15 -4.45 4.72
C LYS A 289 18.95 -3.54 4.91
N LEU A 290 19.22 -2.26 5.04
CA LEU A 290 18.22 -1.22 5.15
C LEU A 290 18.30 -0.34 3.92
N SER A 291 17.19 -0.10 3.24
CA SER A 291 17.13 0.72 2.04
C SER A 291 16.02 1.75 2.13
N CYS A 292 16.27 2.95 1.60
CA CYS A 292 15.24 3.94 1.35
C CYS A 292 15.10 4.12 -0.15
N VAL A 293 13.92 3.85 -0.70
CA VAL A 293 13.62 3.97 -2.12
C VAL A 293 12.58 5.05 -2.37
N GLY A 294 12.77 5.84 -3.43
CA GLY A 294 11.88 6.97 -3.69
C GLY A 294 11.90 7.48 -5.12
N PHE A 295 11.09 8.49 -5.38
CA PHE A 295 11.09 9.23 -6.64
C PHE A 295 11.82 10.56 -6.47
N TYR A 296 12.65 10.91 -7.46
CA TYR A 296 13.35 12.17 -7.45
C TYR A 296 13.01 13.07 -8.64
N GLY A 297 13.07 14.37 -8.41
CA GLY A 297 12.98 15.42 -9.41
C GLY A 297 14.29 16.21 -9.55
N ASN A 298 14.50 16.86 -10.71
CA ASN A 298 15.68 17.69 -10.97
C ASN A 298 15.44 19.18 -10.71
N LYS A 299 14.19 19.64 -10.75
CA LYS A 299 13.85 21.07 -10.69
C LYS A 299 12.99 21.46 -9.50
N ASP A 300 12.05 20.62 -9.14
CA ASP A 300 11.17 20.83 -8.00
C ASP A 300 10.58 19.51 -7.51
N GLU A 301 10.09 19.49 -6.28
CA GLU A 301 9.33 18.38 -5.72
C GLU A 301 8.00 18.21 -6.45
N GLY A 302 7.56 16.97 -6.63
CA GLY A 302 6.30 16.64 -7.33
C GLY A 302 6.42 16.55 -8.85
N LYS A 303 7.63 16.75 -9.41
CA LYS A 303 7.95 16.48 -10.82
C LYS A 303 9.09 15.47 -10.93
N TYR A 304 8.75 14.22 -10.98
CA TYR A 304 9.69 13.11 -10.91
C TYR A 304 10.33 12.82 -12.26
N ASN A 305 11.64 12.65 -12.23
CA ASN A 305 12.47 12.33 -13.39
C ASN A 305 13.05 10.92 -13.35
N GLY A 306 12.90 10.23 -12.22
CA GLY A 306 13.40 8.90 -12.02
C GLY A 306 13.19 8.38 -10.60
N VAL A 307 13.80 7.24 -10.32
CA VAL A 307 13.78 6.54 -9.03
C VAL A 307 15.13 6.63 -8.35
N CYS A 308 15.16 6.81 -7.03
CA CYS A 308 16.39 6.82 -6.23
C CYS A 308 16.40 5.72 -5.19
N LEU A 309 17.61 5.26 -4.84
CA LEU A 309 17.86 4.29 -3.78
C LEU A 309 19.01 4.79 -2.90
N PHE A 310 18.83 4.60 -1.60
CA PHE A 310 19.85 4.80 -0.57
C PHE A 310 19.94 3.51 0.24
N ASN A 311 21.07 2.81 0.18
CA ASN A 311 21.34 1.67 1.05
C ASN A 311 22.10 2.13 2.28
N LEU A 312 21.67 1.65 3.43
CA LEU A 312 22.25 1.98 4.71
C LEU A 312 22.64 0.69 5.45
N ASN A 313 23.66 0.79 6.25
CA ASN A 313 24.00 -0.25 7.20
C ASN A 313 22.93 -0.29 8.31
N SER A 314 22.30 -1.43 8.55
CA SER A 314 21.18 -1.54 9.51
C SER A 314 21.60 -1.32 10.98
N ASN A 315 22.90 -1.45 11.31
CA ASN A 315 23.39 -1.29 12.67
C ASN A 315 23.89 0.15 12.94
N THR A 316 24.65 0.71 11.99
CA THR A 316 25.28 2.02 12.15
C THR A 316 24.49 3.15 11.50
N LEU A 317 23.53 2.84 10.62
CA LEU A 317 22.82 3.75 9.71
C LEU A 317 23.73 4.49 8.74
N ALA A 318 25.00 4.11 8.61
CA ALA A 318 25.90 4.72 7.65
C ALA A 318 25.38 4.51 6.21
N LEU A 319 25.43 5.56 5.41
CA LEU A 319 25.03 5.51 4.00
C LEU A 319 26.10 4.75 3.20
N GLU A 320 25.76 3.58 2.66
CA GLU A 320 26.66 2.73 1.88
C GLU A 320 26.55 3.00 0.37
N THR A 321 25.33 3.20 -0.12
CA THR A 321 25.09 3.39 -1.56
C THR A 321 24.04 4.49 -1.77
N LYS A 322 24.28 5.29 -2.81
CA LYS A 322 23.34 6.32 -3.28
C LYS A 322 23.23 6.26 -4.79
N LYS A 323 22.05 5.93 -5.31
CA LYS A 323 21.79 5.80 -6.74
C LYS A 323 20.60 6.65 -7.19
N PHE A 324 20.72 7.22 -8.39
CA PHE A 324 19.66 7.97 -9.07
C PHE A 324 19.50 7.43 -10.49
N ASN A 325 18.42 6.73 -10.75
CA ASN A 325 18.10 6.13 -12.03
C ASN A 325 17.07 7.00 -12.75
N PRO A 326 17.42 7.67 -13.87
CA PRO A 326 16.44 8.41 -14.65
C PRO A 326 15.45 7.46 -15.32
N PHE A 327 14.25 7.95 -15.60
CA PHE A 327 13.31 7.17 -16.40
C PHE A 327 13.91 6.77 -17.73
N SER A 328 13.85 5.48 -18.04
CA SER A 328 14.38 4.92 -19.28
C SER A 328 13.57 5.38 -20.50
N GLU A 329 14.15 5.27 -21.70
CA GLU A 329 13.43 5.54 -22.95
C GLU A 329 12.27 4.58 -23.13
N ALA A 330 12.48 3.28 -22.84
CA ALA A 330 11.44 2.26 -22.91
C ALA A 330 10.23 2.61 -22.01
N PHE A 331 10.47 3.03 -20.78
CA PHE A 331 9.41 3.48 -19.87
C PHE A 331 8.61 4.67 -20.44
N LEU A 332 9.29 5.66 -20.99
CA LEU A 332 8.64 6.84 -21.56
C LEU A 332 7.92 6.50 -22.88
N SER A 333 8.42 5.54 -23.65
CA SER A 333 7.75 5.01 -24.84
C SER A 333 6.50 4.22 -24.49
N ASP A 334 6.55 3.37 -23.47
CA ASP A 334 5.35 2.68 -22.94
C ASP A 334 4.25 3.69 -22.58
N LYS A 335 4.63 4.81 -21.96
CA LYS A 335 3.68 5.82 -21.48
C LYS A 335 3.13 6.71 -22.59
N TYR A 336 4.01 7.24 -23.45
CA TYR A 336 3.67 8.33 -24.37
C TYR A 336 3.70 7.92 -25.85
N GLY A 337 4.25 6.74 -26.17
CA GLY A 337 4.62 6.31 -27.51
C GLY A 337 6.03 6.80 -27.89
N ASP A 338 6.63 6.16 -28.87
CA ASP A 338 8.06 6.32 -29.19
C ASP A 338 8.47 7.75 -29.49
N ARG A 339 7.75 8.43 -30.41
CA ARG A 339 8.06 9.82 -30.76
C ARG A 339 7.91 10.78 -29.58
N ALA A 340 6.82 10.66 -28.83
CA ALA A 340 6.53 11.54 -27.71
C ALA A 340 7.44 11.22 -26.51
N GLY A 341 7.78 9.95 -26.28
CA GLY A 341 8.72 9.49 -25.25
C GLY A 341 10.12 10.09 -25.44
N LYS A 342 10.66 9.98 -26.65
CA LYS A 342 11.96 10.61 -27.04
C LYS A 342 11.97 12.13 -26.81
N LYS A 343 10.89 12.82 -27.20
CA LYS A 343 10.75 14.27 -26.97
C LYS A 343 10.69 14.64 -25.49
N LYS A 344 9.97 13.84 -24.68
CA LYS A 344 9.90 14.03 -23.22
C LYS A 344 11.26 13.84 -22.54
N ARG A 345 11.99 12.79 -22.92
CA ARG A 345 13.35 12.54 -22.41
C ARG A 345 14.31 13.67 -22.74
N LYS A 346 14.37 14.12 -24.01
CA LYS A 346 15.20 15.26 -24.42
C LYS A 346 14.91 16.53 -23.60
N LYS A 347 13.64 16.80 -23.33
CA LYS A 347 13.22 17.98 -22.57
C LYS A 347 13.29 17.79 -21.05
N LYS A 348 13.74 16.64 -20.54
CA LYS A 348 13.79 16.28 -19.11
C LYS A 348 12.48 16.62 -18.39
N LYS A 349 11.33 16.34 -19.04
CA LYS A 349 10.01 16.58 -18.45
C LYS A 349 9.69 15.48 -17.46
N GLY A 350 9.46 15.86 -16.20
CA GLY A 350 9.11 14.95 -15.12
C GLY A 350 7.63 14.51 -15.17
N LEU A 351 7.35 13.39 -14.54
CA LEU A 351 6.00 12.91 -14.25
C LEU A 351 5.45 13.56 -12.98
N ARG A 352 4.15 13.48 -12.77
CA ARG A 352 3.47 14.01 -11.58
C ARG A 352 2.53 12.98 -11.00
N ASN A 353 2.09 13.23 -9.76
CA ASN A 353 1.01 12.49 -9.12
C ASN A 353 1.30 10.98 -9.00
N ILE A 354 2.54 10.61 -8.76
CA ILE A 354 2.94 9.22 -8.55
C ILE A 354 2.91 8.93 -7.06
N ILE A 355 2.18 7.89 -6.66
CA ILE A 355 2.14 7.37 -5.30
C ILE A 355 2.65 5.92 -5.26
N PHE A 356 3.36 5.57 -4.20
CA PHE A 356 3.77 4.18 -3.96
C PHE A 356 2.55 3.31 -3.64
N LYS A 357 2.55 2.09 -4.17
CA LYS A 357 1.58 1.03 -3.83
C LYS A 357 2.25 -0.11 -3.08
N SER A 358 3.40 -0.56 -3.53
CA SER A 358 4.23 -1.55 -2.84
C SER A 358 5.70 -1.35 -3.16
N VAL A 359 6.54 -1.80 -2.25
CA VAL A 359 7.96 -2.06 -2.49
C VAL A 359 8.23 -3.47 -1.98
N GLU A 360 8.65 -4.34 -2.89
CA GLU A 360 8.81 -5.76 -2.63
C GLU A 360 10.28 -6.13 -2.80
N VAL A 361 10.77 -6.99 -1.92
CA VAL A 361 12.13 -7.50 -1.95
C VAL A 361 12.11 -8.92 -2.49
N MET A 362 12.80 -9.12 -3.60
CA MET A 362 12.92 -10.42 -4.23
C MET A 362 13.95 -11.30 -3.51
N LEU A 363 13.89 -12.61 -3.69
CA LEU A 363 14.82 -13.57 -3.07
C LEU A 363 16.29 -13.29 -3.40
N ASN A 364 16.58 -12.75 -4.59
CA ASN A 364 17.93 -12.37 -5.02
C ASN A 364 18.37 -10.98 -4.53
N GLY A 365 17.56 -10.31 -3.69
CA GLY A 365 17.84 -8.98 -3.15
C GLY A 365 17.46 -7.82 -4.07
N ASP A 366 16.90 -8.08 -5.25
CA ASP A 366 16.34 -7.03 -6.11
C ASP A 366 15.13 -6.39 -5.43
N LEU A 367 14.88 -5.12 -5.77
CA LEU A 367 13.70 -4.38 -5.30
C LEU A 367 12.74 -4.16 -6.47
N VAL A 368 11.47 -4.53 -6.28
CA VAL A 368 10.39 -4.18 -7.19
C VAL A 368 9.55 -3.09 -6.56
N ILE A 369 9.45 -1.97 -7.26
CA ILE A 369 8.73 -0.77 -6.81
C ILE A 369 7.51 -0.61 -7.69
N ASN A 370 6.32 -0.70 -7.10
CA ASN A 370 5.05 -0.53 -7.79
C ASN A 370 4.39 0.77 -7.34
N ALA A 371 3.97 1.56 -8.29
CA ALA A 371 3.36 2.87 -8.08
C ALA A 371 2.19 3.09 -9.03
N GLU A 372 1.40 4.11 -8.76
CA GLU A 372 0.24 4.48 -9.57
C GLU A 372 0.19 6.00 -9.75
N GLU A 373 -0.28 6.44 -10.91
CA GLU A 373 -0.70 7.83 -11.05
C GLU A 373 -2.06 8.00 -10.37
N ASP A 374 -2.07 8.75 -9.27
CA ASP A 374 -3.25 9.00 -8.45
C ASP A 374 -3.41 10.50 -8.21
N TYR A 375 -4.54 11.07 -8.66
CA TYR A 375 -4.81 12.50 -8.54
C TYR A 375 -6.31 12.82 -8.57
N ILE A 376 -6.62 14.00 -8.08
CA ILE A 376 -8.00 14.50 -8.02
C ILE A 376 -8.17 15.63 -9.04
N THR A 377 -9.28 15.60 -9.78
CA THR A 377 -9.74 16.73 -10.58
C THR A 377 -11.06 17.27 -10.02
N THR A 378 -11.17 18.58 -9.98
CA THR A 378 -12.40 19.26 -9.57
C THR A 378 -12.91 20.10 -10.73
N HIS A 379 -14.15 19.85 -11.16
CA HIS A 379 -14.84 20.62 -12.19
C HIS A 379 -16.02 21.37 -11.57
N THR A 380 -16.03 22.67 -11.75
CA THR A 380 -17.14 23.53 -11.32
C THR A 380 -17.89 24.00 -12.56
N ASN A 381 -19.18 23.68 -12.61
CA ASN A 381 -20.08 24.15 -13.66
C ASN A 381 -21.07 25.16 -13.06
N PHE A 382 -21.28 26.26 -13.76
CA PHE A 382 -22.31 27.24 -13.41
C PHE A 382 -23.57 26.93 -14.24
N GLY A 383 -24.67 26.71 -13.53
CA GLY A 383 -25.98 26.53 -14.16
C GLY A 383 -26.59 27.88 -14.62
N PRO A 384 -27.65 27.85 -15.45
CA PRO A 384 -28.28 29.06 -15.99
C PRO A 384 -28.73 30.06 -14.92
N ASN A 385 -29.03 29.61 -13.73
CA ASN A 385 -29.50 30.44 -12.60
C ASN A 385 -28.39 30.77 -11.60
N GLY A 386 -27.12 30.78 -11.99
CA GLY A 386 -25.99 31.03 -11.10
C GLY A 386 -25.72 29.92 -10.09
N THR A 387 -26.41 28.78 -10.18
CA THR A 387 -26.14 27.63 -9.30
C THR A 387 -24.80 27.02 -9.62
N MET A 388 -23.93 26.93 -8.64
CA MET A 388 -22.61 26.31 -8.76
C MET A 388 -22.71 24.80 -8.44
N ARG A 389 -22.31 23.96 -9.39
CA ARG A 389 -22.18 22.51 -9.17
C ARG A 389 -20.72 22.12 -9.30
N THR A 390 -20.13 21.70 -8.20
CA THR A 390 -18.76 21.18 -8.17
C THR A 390 -18.77 19.65 -8.17
N ARG A 391 -18.03 19.06 -9.11
CA ARG A 391 -17.81 17.62 -9.20
C ARG A 391 -16.33 17.32 -9.02
N THR A 392 -16.01 16.53 -8.03
CA THR A 392 -14.66 16.03 -7.78
C THR A 392 -14.54 14.59 -8.25
N THR A 393 -13.46 14.27 -8.96
CA THR A 393 -13.19 12.94 -9.51
C THR A 393 -11.79 12.52 -9.12
N GLN A 394 -11.66 11.36 -8.45
CA GLN A 394 -10.40 10.69 -8.20
C GLN A 394 -10.00 9.88 -9.43
N HIS A 395 -8.76 10.00 -9.86
CA HIS A 395 -8.17 9.28 -10.98
C HIS A 395 -7.15 8.27 -10.48
N TYR A 396 -7.23 7.05 -11.00
CA TYR A 396 -6.28 5.95 -10.82
C TYR A 396 -5.79 5.56 -12.21
N ASP A 397 -4.80 6.33 -12.70
CA ASP A 397 -4.30 6.14 -14.06
C ASP A 397 -3.15 5.12 -14.10
N ASP A 398 -2.12 5.34 -14.86
CA ASP A 398 -1.11 4.34 -15.20
C ASP A 398 -0.50 3.62 -14.00
N ILE A 399 -0.23 2.31 -14.18
CA ILE A 399 0.61 1.54 -13.27
C ILE A 399 2.06 1.75 -13.70
N ILE A 400 2.91 2.02 -12.72
CA ILE A 400 4.33 2.29 -12.89
C ILE A 400 5.10 1.25 -12.08
N SER A 401 5.96 0.49 -12.74
CA SER A 401 6.76 -0.53 -12.07
C SER A 401 8.22 -0.45 -12.45
N PHE A 402 9.10 -0.60 -11.45
CA PHE A 402 10.55 -0.57 -11.59
C PHE A 402 11.16 -1.78 -10.88
N ARG A 403 12.22 -2.34 -11.47
CA ARG A 403 13.06 -3.31 -10.80
C ARG A 403 14.48 -2.75 -10.70
N LEU A 404 14.97 -2.64 -9.47
CA LEU A 404 16.36 -2.30 -9.18
C LEU A 404 17.08 -3.55 -8.71
N ASN A 405 18.34 -3.72 -9.09
CA ASN A 405 19.19 -4.75 -8.49
C ASN A 405 19.57 -4.38 -7.05
N SER A 406 20.19 -5.30 -6.32
CA SER A 406 20.64 -5.09 -4.93
C SER A 406 21.62 -3.93 -4.77
N ASN A 407 22.32 -3.50 -5.83
CA ASN A 407 23.21 -2.35 -5.86
C ASN A 407 22.48 -1.03 -6.22
N GLY A 408 21.19 -1.11 -6.53
CA GLY A 408 20.34 0.04 -6.85
C GLY A 408 20.35 0.45 -8.32
N ASP A 409 20.94 -0.33 -9.22
CA ASP A 409 20.89 -0.05 -10.65
C ASP A 409 19.57 -0.53 -11.27
N LEU A 410 19.03 0.26 -12.19
CA LEU A 410 17.77 -0.04 -12.86
C LEU A 410 17.92 -1.23 -13.82
N LYS A 411 17.24 -2.34 -13.54
CA LYS A 411 17.13 -3.49 -14.45
C LYS A 411 16.12 -3.22 -15.54
N TRP A 412 14.93 -2.84 -15.14
CA TRP A 412 13.86 -2.43 -16.07
C TRP A 412 12.88 -1.45 -15.41
N ALA A 413 12.17 -0.71 -16.24
CA ALA A 413 11.07 0.15 -15.88
C ALA A 413 9.95 0.00 -16.91
N ARG A 414 8.70 -0.17 -16.47
CA ARG A 414 7.53 -0.35 -17.33
C ARG A 414 6.39 0.57 -16.90
N ASN A 415 5.67 1.07 -17.89
CA ASN A 415 4.44 1.80 -17.70
C ASN A 415 3.28 1.04 -18.35
N ILE A 416 2.30 0.64 -17.54
CA ILE A 416 1.09 -0.01 -18.03
C ILE A 416 0.00 1.06 -18.12
N ASN A 417 -0.44 1.35 -19.35
CA ASN A 417 -1.43 2.39 -19.58
C ASN A 417 -2.81 1.95 -19.06
N LYS A 418 -3.30 2.67 -18.09
CA LYS A 418 -4.59 2.47 -17.45
C LYS A 418 -5.30 3.82 -17.32
N ALA A 419 -6.63 3.84 -17.41
CA ALA A 419 -7.42 5.04 -17.18
C ALA A 419 -8.69 4.66 -16.43
N GLN A 420 -8.68 4.95 -15.12
CA GLN A 420 -9.77 4.62 -14.22
C GLN A 420 -10.13 5.83 -13.35
N THR A 421 -11.39 5.92 -12.97
CA THR A 421 -11.89 6.97 -12.09
C THR A 421 -12.58 6.37 -10.87
N GLY A 422 -12.52 7.09 -9.76
CA GLY A 422 -12.81 6.66 -8.42
C GLY A 422 -14.06 5.84 -8.21
N ASN A 423 -13.86 4.57 -8.02
CA ASN A 423 -14.77 3.66 -7.35
C ASN A 423 -13.98 2.45 -6.80
N GLN A 424 -14.68 1.53 -6.13
CA GLN A 424 -14.08 0.37 -5.49
C GLN A 424 -13.50 -0.69 -6.46
N ASN A 425 -13.63 -0.51 -7.78
CA ASN A 425 -13.10 -1.42 -8.80
C ASN A 425 -11.93 -0.81 -9.56
N SER A 426 -11.45 0.36 -9.12
CA SER A 426 -10.28 1.04 -9.68
C SER A 426 -9.01 0.61 -8.97
N SER A 427 -7.84 1.03 -9.49
CA SER A 427 -6.52 0.66 -8.98
C SER A 427 -6.16 -0.81 -9.26
N PHE A 428 -5.26 -1.41 -8.47
CA PHE A 428 -4.74 -2.76 -8.69
C PHE A 428 -4.22 -3.37 -7.38
N THR A 429 -4.02 -4.69 -7.37
CA THR A 429 -3.29 -5.42 -6.34
C THR A 429 -2.03 -6.00 -6.98
N PRO A 430 -0.82 -5.64 -6.54
CA PRO A 430 0.43 -6.22 -7.00
C PRO A 430 0.87 -7.39 -6.13
N ILE A 431 1.67 -8.30 -6.69
CA ILE A 431 2.46 -9.31 -5.98
C ILE A 431 3.66 -9.71 -6.84
N SER A 432 4.82 -9.89 -6.22
CA SER A 432 6.02 -10.39 -6.90
C SER A 432 6.42 -11.76 -6.38
N ILE A 433 6.62 -12.71 -7.30
CA ILE A 433 6.94 -14.12 -6.99
C ILE A 433 8.03 -14.60 -7.95
N GLY A 434 9.10 -15.16 -7.40
CA GLY A 434 10.26 -15.56 -8.20
C GLY A 434 10.82 -14.37 -8.99
N GLU A 435 10.87 -14.47 -10.31
CA GLU A 435 11.33 -13.40 -11.20
C GLU A 435 10.20 -12.57 -11.82
N LYS A 436 8.94 -12.80 -11.43
CA LYS A 436 7.77 -12.17 -12.04
C LYS A 436 7.04 -11.25 -11.06
N THR A 437 6.47 -10.19 -11.58
CA THR A 437 5.55 -9.29 -10.87
C THR A 437 4.19 -9.34 -11.54
N TYR A 438 3.14 -9.48 -10.76
CA TYR A 438 1.76 -9.61 -11.21
C TYR A 438 0.92 -8.43 -10.73
N PHE A 439 0.03 -7.96 -11.59
CA PHE A 439 -0.91 -6.88 -11.31
C PHE A 439 -2.32 -7.37 -11.61
N PHE A 440 -3.14 -7.51 -10.57
CA PHE A 440 -4.55 -7.84 -10.73
C PHE A 440 -5.34 -6.55 -10.94
N ILE A 441 -6.06 -6.46 -12.05
CA ILE A 441 -6.82 -5.26 -12.44
C ILE A 441 -8.22 -5.61 -12.91
N ASN A 442 -9.14 -4.66 -12.77
CA ASN A 442 -10.47 -4.73 -13.36
C ASN A 442 -10.55 -3.89 -14.62
N CYS A 443 -11.00 -4.45 -15.73
CA CYS A 443 -11.25 -3.68 -16.95
C CYS A 443 -12.33 -4.31 -17.86
N SER A 444 -12.70 -3.59 -18.92
CA SER A 444 -13.65 -4.10 -19.94
C SER A 444 -12.96 -5.06 -20.91
N ASP A 445 -13.74 -5.86 -21.65
CA ASP A 445 -13.24 -6.68 -22.77
C ASP A 445 -12.64 -5.81 -23.89
N LYS A 446 -13.15 -4.60 -24.07
CA LYS A 446 -12.68 -3.69 -25.10
C LYS A 446 -11.46 -2.90 -24.61
N LEU A 447 -10.27 -3.42 -24.87
CA LEU A 447 -9.02 -2.70 -24.64
C LEU A 447 -8.89 -1.59 -25.70
N LYS A 448 -8.50 -0.39 -25.26
CA LYS A 448 -8.28 0.72 -26.20
C LYS A 448 -6.89 0.59 -26.82
N LYS A 449 -6.82 0.45 -28.14
CA LYS A 449 -5.56 0.58 -28.88
C LYS A 449 -5.08 2.03 -28.85
N LEU A 450 -3.81 2.22 -28.58
CA LEU A 450 -3.07 3.48 -28.66
C LEU A 450 -2.09 3.41 -29.84
N SER A 451 -1.28 4.45 -30.07
CA SER A 451 -0.17 4.38 -31.04
C SER A 451 0.90 3.38 -30.57
N ASP A 452 1.73 2.92 -31.49
CA ASP A 452 2.90 2.06 -31.24
C ASP A 452 2.52 0.75 -30.51
N ASP A 453 1.44 0.10 -30.96
CA ASP A 453 0.87 -1.16 -30.45
C ASP A 453 0.57 -1.20 -28.94
N ARG A 454 0.60 -0.04 -28.29
CA ARG A 454 0.23 0.09 -26.89
C ARG A 454 -1.26 -0.13 -26.70
N ILE A 455 -1.62 -0.67 -25.54
CA ILE A 455 -3.01 -0.83 -25.12
C ILE A 455 -3.29 -0.05 -23.85
N GLN A 456 -4.52 0.44 -23.68
CA GLN A 456 -4.96 1.10 -22.46
C GLN A 456 -6.12 0.33 -21.83
N PHE A 457 -5.95 -0.01 -20.56
CA PHE A 457 -6.99 -0.63 -19.73
C PHE A 457 -7.96 0.43 -19.24
N LYS A 458 -9.19 0.38 -19.75
CA LYS A 458 -10.24 1.33 -19.38
C LYS A 458 -11.16 0.77 -18.32
N GLN A 459 -11.58 1.66 -17.46
CA GLN A 459 -12.66 1.37 -16.53
C GLN A 459 -13.97 1.11 -17.27
N THR A 460 -14.76 0.24 -16.67
CA THR A 460 -16.14 0.00 -17.04
C THR A 460 -17.02 -0.07 -15.80
N SER A 461 -18.34 -0.13 -15.97
CA SER A 461 -19.23 -0.39 -14.82
C SER A 461 -18.91 -1.74 -14.19
N ALA A 462 -19.11 -1.87 -12.89
CA ALA A 462 -18.80 -3.12 -12.15
C ALA A 462 -19.39 -4.37 -12.84
N LYS A 463 -20.64 -4.27 -13.33
CA LYS A 463 -21.33 -5.36 -14.02
C LYS A 463 -20.72 -5.79 -15.36
N ASN A 464 -19.84 -4.99 -15.94
CA ASN A 464 -19.14 -5.25 -17.20
C ASN A 464 -17.63 -5.42 -16.99
N SER A 465 -17.17 -5.54 -15.76
CA SER A 465 -15.76 -5.60 -15.39
C SER A 465 -15.30 -7.05 -15.25
N ASN A 466 -14.30 -7.41 -16.02
CA ASN A 466 -13.58 -8.69 -15.90
C ASN A 466 -12.39 -8.53 -14.95
N LEU A 467 -11.92 -9.63 -14.40
CA LEU A 467 -10.66 -9.69 -13.67
C LEU A 467 -9.54 -10.11 -14.63
N TYR A 468 -8.53 -9.27 -14.75
CA TYR A 468 -7.31 -9.53 -15.52
C TYR A 468 -6.10 -9.61 -14.61
N VAL A 469 -5.09 -10.33 -15.05
CA VAL A 469 -3.73 -10.25 -14.53
C VAL A 469 -2.79 -9.80 -15.64
N ILE A 470 -1.88 -8.89 -15.28
CA ILE A 470 -0.74 -8.48 -16.11
C ILE A 470 0.49 -8.98 -15.39
N SER A 471 1.34 -9.75 -16.04
CA SER A 471 2.61 -10.22 -15.49
C SER A 471 3.78 -9.54 -16.17
N ILE A 472 4.80 -9.14 -15.41
CA ILE A 472 6.08 -8.64 -15.91
C ILE A 472 7.15 -9.64 -15.47
N ASN A 473 7.93 -10.16 -16.41
CA ASN A 473 9.01 -11.11 -16.13
C ASN A 473 10.33 -10.41 -15.73
N GLY A 474 11.35 -11.19 -15.40
CA GLY A 474 12.68 -10.70 -14.99
C GLY A 474 13.36 -9.75 -15.97
N ASN A 475 13.03 -9.83 -17.25
CA ASN A 475 13.56 -8.98 -18.33
C ASN A 475 12.66 -7.77 -18.64
N GLY A 476 11.55 -7.61 -17.92
CA GLY A 476 10.62 -6.50 -18.13
C GLY A 476 9.61 -6.73 -19.26
N ALA A 477 9.56 -7.88 -19.92
CA ALA A 477 8.50 -8.21 -20.86
C ALA A 477 7.20 -8.51 -20.10
N TYR A 478 6.07 -8.05 -20.61
CA TYR A 478 4.77 -8.26 -19.94
C TYR A 478 3.80 -9.07 -20.82
N ASP A 479 2.95 -9.82 -20.12
CA ASP A 479 1.85 -10.59 -20.68
C ASP A 479 0.54 -10.26 -19.99
N ILE A 480 -0.59 -10.53 -20.64
CA ILE A 480 -1.92 -10.18 -20.17
C ILE A 480 -2.84 -11.39 -20.29
N LYS A 481 -3.44 -11.79 -19.16
CA LYS A 481 -4.39 -12.91 -19.13
C LYS A 481 -5.70 -12.47 -18.48
N LYS A 482 -6.84 -12.79 -19.10
CA LYS A 482 -8.14 -12.67 -18.45
C LYS A 482 -8.31 -13.88 -17.51
N LEU A 483 -8.48 -13.64 -16.22
CA LEU A 483 -8.66 -14.69 -15.21
C LEU A 483 -10.13 -15.06 -15.02
N ILE A 484 -11.00 -14.07 -14.95
CA ILE A 484 -12.44 -14.30 -14.72
C ILE A 484 -13.23 -13.39 -15.66
N ASP A 485 -14.04 -14.00 -16.51
CA ASP A 485 -15.03 -13.27 -17.30
C ASP A 485 -16.22 -12.87 -16.40
N ARG A 486 -16.74 -11.67 -16.63
CA ARG A 486 -17.92 -11.15 -15.93
C ARG A 486 -19.16 -12.05 -16.09
N LYS A 487 -19.24 -12.77 -17.21
CA LYS A 487 -20.36 -13.68 -17.52
C LYS A 487 -20.34 -14.91 -16.61
N ASP A 488 -19.16 -15.34 -16.19
CA ASP A 488 -18.93 -16.54 -15.37
C ASP A 488 -18.94 -16.24 -13.87
N SER A 489 -19.26 -14.98 -13.48
CA SER A 489 -19.28 -14.59 -12.08
C SER A 489 -20.59 -13.91 -11.67
N LYS A 490 -21.12 -14.35 -10.52
CA LYS A 490 -22.30 -13.74 -9.88
C LYS A 490 -21.95 -12.51 -9.05
N VAL A 491 -20.67 -12.22 -8.84
CA VAL A 491 -20.13 -11.07 -8.09
C VAL A 491 -19.04 -10.35 -8.87
N TYR A 492 -18.60 -9.18 -8.42
CA TYR A 492 -17.52 -8.39 -9.03
C TYR A 492 -16.37 -8.27 -8.04
N TYR A 493 -15.19 -8.78 -8.40
CA TYR A 493 -14.02 -8.81 -7.54
C TYR A 493 -13.37 -7.44 -7.46
N LYS A 494 -13.04 -7.01 -6.24
CA LYS A 494 -12.48 -5.69 -5.97
C LYS A 494 -10.96 -5.79 -5.83
N VAL A 495 -10.25 -5.29 -6.80
CA VAL A 495 -8.78 -5.31 -6.82
C VAL A 495 -8.14 -4.21 -6.01
N SER A 496 -8.85 -3.13 -5.65
CA SER A 496 -8.29 -2.05 -4.83
C SER A 496 -7.97 -2.46 -3.39
N ASN A 497 -8.61 -3.53 -2.92
CA ASN A 497 -8.53 -4.03 -1.55
C ASN A 497 -8.16 -5.52 -1.53
N GLY A 498 -7.36 -5.96 -2.49
CA GLY A 498 -6.79 -7.30 -2.46
C GLY A 498 -5.79 -7.43 -1.31
N VAL A 499 -5.79 -8.58 -0.67
CA VAL A 499 -4.81 -8.94 0.35
C VAL A 499 -3.84 -9.94 -0.25
N VAL A 500 -2.56 -9.67 -0.05
CA VAL A 500 -1.46 -10.47 -0.58
C VAL A 500 -0.87 -11.29 0.57
N SER A 501 -0.61 -12.56 0.32
CA SER A 501 0.16 -13.43 1.20
C SER A 501 1.44 -13.85 0.47
N ASP A 502 2.53 -13.14 0.73
CA ASP A 502 3.83 -13.39 0.08
C ASP A 502 4.38 -14.79 0.41
N HIS A 503 4.11 -15.29 1.62
CA HIS A 503 4.58 -16.60 2.06
C HIS A 503 3.92 -17.77 1.31
N LYS A 504 2.72 -17.55 0.74
CA LYS A 504 1.94 -18.56 0.05
C LYS A 504 1.77 -18.33 -1.44
N ASN A 505 2.35 -17.24 -1.96
CA ASN A 505 2.15 -16.85 -3.36
C ASN A 505 0.67 -16.70 -3.71
N GLU A 506 -0.11 -16.12 -2.81
CA GLU A 506 -1.57 -16.03 -2.90
C GLU A 506 -2.07 -14.60 -2.92
N VAL A 507 -3.13 -14.38 -3.68
CA VAL A 507 -3.92 -13.14 -3.63
C VAL A 507 -5.36 -13.44 -3.27
N ILE A 508 -5.88 -12.77 -2.25
CA ILE A 508 -7.25 -12.91 -1.77
C ILE A 508 -8.06 -11.69 -2.21
N LEU A 509 -9.15 -11.91 -2.92
CA LEU A 509 -10.05 -10.85 -3.35
C LEU A 509 -11.47 -11.08 -2.84
N LEU A 510 -12.15 -9.99 -2.47
CA LEU A 510 -13.59 -9.99 -2.18
C LEU A 510 -14.39 -9.66 -3.44
N GLY A 511 -15.20 -10.59 -3.89
CA GLY A 511 -16.24 -10.36 -4.88
C GLY A 511 -17.52 -9.87 -4.21
N LYS A 512 -18.19 -8.86 -4.81
CA LYS A 512 -19.41 -8.29 -4.27
C LYS A 512 -20.41 -7.86 -5.33
N ARG A 513 -21.71 -8.16 -5.08
CA ARG A 513 -22.84 -7.66 -5.85
C ARG A 513 -24.05 -7.48 -4.94
N LYS A 514 -24.43 -6.23 -4.65
CA LYS A 514 -25.46 -5.92 -3.63
C LYS A 514 -25.06 -6.51 -2.27
N LYS A 515 -25.85 -7.45 -1.74
CA LYS A 515 -25.57 -8.17 -0.49
C LYS A 515 -24.79 -9.48 -0.71
N ASN A 516 -24.72 -9.99 -1.93
CA ASN A 516 -23.97 -11.21 -2.24
C ASN A 516 -22.48 -10.92 -2.19
N SER A 517 -21.75 -11.79 -1.54
CA SER A 517 -20.29 -11.76 -1.38
C SER A 517 -19.70 -13.13 -1.67
N GLN A 518 -18.47 -13.15 -2.14
CA GLN A 518 -17.69 -14.36 -2.40
C GLN A 518 -16.21 -14.03 -2.19
N ILE A 519 -15.48 -14.89 -1.52
CA ILE A 519 -14.03 -14.81 -1.43
C ILE A 519 -13.43 -15.65 -2.54
N ILE A 520 -12.39 -15.14 -3.19
CA ILE A 520 -11.52 -15.95 -4.05
C ILE A 520 -10.09 -15.90 -3.54
N LYS A 521 -9.42 -17.03 -3.70
CA LYS A 521 -8.00 -17.23 -3.49
C LYS A 521 -7.39 -17.58 -4.82
N ILE A 522 -6.39 -16.81 -5.23
CA ILE A 522 -5.65 -17.00 -6.49
C ILE A 522 -4.24 -17.41 -6.11
N ASN A 523 -3.89 -18.67 -6.35
CA ASN A 523 -2.53 -19.18 -6.22
C ASN A 523 -1.77 -18.97 -7.53
N ILE A 524 -0.51 -18.55 -7.41
CA ILE A 524 0.34 -18.13 -8.54
C ILE A 524 1.52 -19.07 -8.70
#